data_f52b3d741586483fad4c9be7ca759fd3
#
_entry.id   f52b3d741586483fad4c9be7ca759fd3
#
_cell.length_a   1.000
_cell.length_b   1.000
_cell.length_c   1.000
_cell.angle_alpha   90.00
_cell.angle_beta   90.00
_cell.angle_gamma   90.00
#
_symmetry.space_group_name_H-M   'P 1'
#
loop_
_entity.id
_entity.type
_entity.pdbx_description
1 polymer ?
#
loop_
_entity_poly.entity_id
_entity_poly.type
_entity_poly.pdbx_seq_one_letter_code
_entity_poly.pdbx_strand_id
1 'polypeptide(L)'
;MRFPVLCLAIAFLALSPIRAQSASDSTETVREAISDLLDDFDDFKDSEIFRQCVYGCGSENPGKEWRGRLKTLQRQAMPREDIPTHLKDSIGELWQMGRTYARGNARKAAELRRRIEAVLEE
;
A
#
# COMPACT_ATOMS: atom_id res chain seq x y z
N MET A 1 -16.81 -41.40 4.67
CA MET A 1 -16.31 -41.59 3.32
C MET A 1 -16.68 -40.50 2.34
N ARG A 2 -17.91 -40.02 2.41
CA ARG A 2 -18.36 -38.97 1.48
C ARG A 2 -17.72 -37.65 1.75
N PHE A 3 -17.37 -37.35 3.00
CA PHE A 3 -16.81 -36.06 3.39
C PHE A 3 -15.48 -35.73 2.73
N PRO A 4 -14.52 -36.65 2.65
CA PRO A 4 -13.26 -36.33 1.99
C PRO A 4 -13.45 -35.98 0.52
N VAL A 5 -14.36 -36.67 -0.14
CA VAL A 5 -14.60 -36.42 -1.55
C VAL A 5 -15.23 -35.05 -1.76
N LEU A 6 -16.18 -34.68 -0.90
CA LEU A 6 -16.80 -33.36 -0.97
C LEU A 6 -15.81 -32.25 -0.70
N CYS A 7 -14.92 -32.43 0.26
CA CYS A 7 -13.90 -31.44 0.55
C CYS A 7 -12.94 -31.23 -0.62
N LEU A 8 -12.57 -32.31 -1.30
CA LEU A 8 -11.71 -32.22 -2.48
C LEU A 8 -12.40 -31.47 -3.60
N ALA A 9 -13.70 -31.72 -3.82
CA ALA A 9 -14.44 -31.02 -4.84
C ALA A 9 -14.51 -29.53 -4.57
N ILE A 10 -14.72 -29.16 -3.32
CA ILE A 10 -14.75 -27.75 -2.92
C ILE A 10 -13.39 -27.09 -3.15
N ALA A 11 -12.31 -27.80 -2.84
CA ALA A 11 -10.97 -27.27 -3.05
C ALA A 11 -10.69 -26.99 -4.52
N PHE A 12 -11.12 -27.85 -5.40
CA PHE A 12 -10.95 -27.63 -6.84
C PHE A 12 -11.74 -26.42 -7.32
N LEU A 13 -12.96 -26.28 -6.86
CA LEU A 13 -13.78 -25.13 -7.23
C LEU A 13 -13.17 -23.82 -6.75
N ALA A 14 -12.56 -23.84 -5.58
CA ALA A 14 -11.92 -22.66 -5.04
C ALA A 14 -10.68 -22.25 -5.86
N LEU A 15 -9.95 -23.22 -6.37
CA LEU A 15 -8.74 -22.93 -7.17
C LEU A 15 -9.05 -22.30 -8.52
N SER A 16 -10.09 -22.75 -9.20
CA SER A 16 -10.45 -22.24 -10.51
C SER A 16 -10.85 -20.75 -10.49
N PRO A 17 -11.72 -20.31 -9.59
CA PRO A 17 -12.05 -18.88 -9.50
C PRO A 17 -10.87 -17.98 -9.15
N ILE A 18 -9.96 -18.46 -8.32
CA ILE A 18 -8.79 -17.69 -7.92
C ILE A 18 -7.96 -17.30 -9.13
N ARG A 19 -7.75 -18.22 -10.05
CA ARG A 19 -6.95 -17.93 -11.24
C ARG A 19 -7.63 -16.89 -12.13
N ALA A 20 -8.94 -16.96 -12.28
CA ALA A 20 -9.68 -16.02 -13.10
C ALA A 20 -9.72 -14.63 -12.48
N GLN A 21 -9.65 -14.54 -11.16
CA GLN A 21 -9.74 -13.27 -10.45
C GLN A 21 -8.38 -12.66 -10.09
N SER A 22 -7.29 -13.24 -10.56
CA SER A 22 -5.95 -12.80 -10.15
C SER A 22 -5.67 -11.33 -10.45
N ALA A 23 -6.13 -10.81 -11.59
CA ALA A 23 -5.94 -9.40 -11.94
C ALA A 23 -6.73 -8.48 -11.01
N SER A 24 -7.97 -8.84 -10.70
CA SER A 24 -8.81 -8.10 -9.77
C SER A 24 -8.23 -8.13 -8.36
N ASP A 25 -7.75 -9.30 -7.93
CA ASP A 25 -7.14 -9.46 -6.62
C ASP A 25 -5.87 -8.62 -6.50
N SER A 26 -5.10 -8.52 -7.57
CA SER A 26 -3.88 -7.70 -7.58
C SER A 26 -4.21 -6.22 -7.39
N THR A 27 -5.24 -5.74 -8.07
CA THR A 27 -5.69 -4.36 -7.93
C THR A 27 -6.16 -4.10 -6.50
N GLU A 28 -6.96 -4.99 -5.95
CA GLU A 28 -7.46 -4.86 -4.60
C GLU A 28 -6.33 -4.92 -3.57
N THR A 29 -5.36 -5.79 -3.79
CA THR A 29 -4.19 -5.89 -2.92
C THR A 29 -3.40 -4.59 -2.91
N VAL A 30 -3.24 -3.94 -4.07
CA VAL A 30 -2.56 -2.65 -4.16
C VAL A 30 -3.36 -1.58 -3.42
N ARG A 31 -4.69 -1.55 -3.58
CA ARG A 31 -5.55 -0.60 -2.87
C ARG A 31 -5.40 -0.75 -1.36
N GLU A 32 -5.45 -1.98 -0.88
CA GLU A 32 -5.28 -2.26 0.55
C GLU A 32 -3.91 -1.84 1.05
N ALA A 33 -2.86 -2.10 0.27
CA ALA A 33 -1.51 -1.72 0.66
C ALA A 33 -1.37 -0.20 0.75
N ILE A 34 -1.96 0.53 -0.19
CA ILE A 34 -1.96 2.00 -0.15
C ILE A 34 -2.72 2.49 1.08
N SER A 35 -3.89 1.91 1.35
CA SER A 35 -4.69 2.29 2.52
C SER A 35 -3.94 2.03 3.83
N ASP A 36 -3.29 0.88 3.93
CA ASP A 36 -2.50 0.52 5.10
C ASP A 36 -1.34 1.50 5.30
N LEU A 37 -0.68 1.90 4.21
CA LEU A 37 0.40 2.87 4.28
C LEU A 37 -0.09 4.25 4.74
N LEU A 38 -1.29 4.64 4.33
CA LEU A 38 -1.89 5.88 4.81
C LEU A 38 -2.18 5.82 6.31
N ASP A 39 -2.74 4.73 6.77
CA ASP A 39 -3.05 4.54 8.19
C ASP A 39 -1.77 4.52 9.03
N ASP A 40 -0.77 3.80 8.58
CA ASP A 40 0.51 3.73 9.28
C ASP A 40 1.21 5.08 9.29
N PHE A 41 1.10 5.84 8.21
CA PHE A 41 1.65 7.18 8.17
C PHE A 41 1.04 8.07 9.26
N ASP A 42 -0.26 7.98 9.48
CA ASP A 42 -0.92 8.73 10.54
C ASP A 42 -0.41 8.34 11.91
N ASP A 43 -0.12 7.06 12.11
CA ASP A 43 0.35 6.59 13.41
C ASP A 43 1.75 7.09 13.73
N PHE A 44 2.67 7.05 12.78
CA PHE A 44 4.05 7.40 13.10
C PHE A 44 4.42 8.86 12.83
N LYS A 45 3.67 9.59 12.01
CA LYS A 45 4.00 11.00 11.73
C LYS A 45 4.02 11.85 12.99
N ASP A 46 3.23 11.48 13.99
CA ASP A 46 3.15 12.19 15.25
C ASP A 46 4.22 11.77 16.24
N SER A 47 5.01 10.75 15.91
CA SER A 47 6.10 10.33 16.79
C SER A 47 7.27 11.31 16.71
N GLU A 48 7.93 11.55 17.83
CA GLU A 48 9.09 12.42 17.85
C GLU A 48 10.25 11.85 17.03
N ILE A 49 10.36 10.54 16.99
CA ILE A 49 11.40 9.87 16.22
C ILE A 49 11.29 10.22 14.76
N PHE A 50 10.08 10.24 14.22
CA PHE A 50 9.88 10.60 12.83
C PHE A 50 10.22 12.07 12.57
N ARG A 51 9.79 12.96 13.46
CA ARG A 51 10.05 14.39 13.31
C ARG A 51 11.53 14.72 13.39
N GLN A 52 12.26 14.07 14.27
CA GLN A 52 13.67 14.36 14.49
C GLN A 52 14.59 13.67 13.49
N CYS A 53 14.19 12.51 13.01
CA CYS A 53 15.10 11.64 12.25
C CYS A 53 14.45 11.02 11.05
N VAL A 54 13.94 11.83 10.14
CA VAL A 54 13.21 11.32 8.99
C VAL A 54 14.05 10.42 8.09
N TYR A 55 15.36 10.62 8.06
CA TYR A 55 16.20 9.92 7.10
C TYR A 55 17.41 9.23 7.69
N GLY A 56 17.52 9.01 8.96
CA GLY A 56 18.74 8.36 9.30
C GLY A 56 19.10 8.11 10.74
N CYS A 57 18.16 8.14 11.64
CA CYS A 57 18.46 7.84 13.01
C CYS A 57 18.09 6.40 13.35
N GLY A 58 19.04 5.51 13.17
CA GLY A 58 18.92 4.15 13.67
C GLY A 58 18.09 3.22 12.79
N SER A 59 18.17 1.94 13.12
CA SER A 59 17.51 0.88 12.35
C SER A 59 16.02 0.74 12.65
N GLU A 60 15.52 1.36 13.72
CA GLU A 60 14.13 1.21 14.16
C GLU A 60 13.28 2.44 13.89
N ASN A 61 13.69 3.26 12.95
CA ASN A 61 12.93 4.45 12.57
C ASN A 61 11.66 4.04 11.82
N PRO A 62 10.45 4.34 12.33
CA PRO A 62 9.20 3.99 11.63
C PRO A 62 9.11 4.56 10.22
N GLY A 63 9.68 5.74 10.00
CA GLY A 63 9.69 6.35 8.67
C GLY A 63 10.50 5.53 7.67
N LYS A 64 11.60 4.95 8.10
CA LYS A 64 12.44 4.11 7.26
C LYS A 64 11.70 2.83 6.89
N GLU A 65 11.02 2.21 7.86
CA GLU A 65 10.24 1.01 7.61
C GLU A 65 9.09 1.31 6.66
N TRP A 66 8.39 2.40 6.86
CA TRP A 66 7.31 2.84 6.00
C TRP A 66 7.78 3.03 4.56
N ARG A 67 8.90 3.71 4.38
CA ARG A 67 9.47 3.92 3.05
C ARG A 67 9.91 2.61 2.41
N GLY A 68 10.43 1.68 3.20
CA GLY A 68 10.80 0.35 2.70
C GLY A 68 9.60 -0.42 2.17
N ARG A 69 8.49 -0.36 2.88
CA ARG A 69 7.24 -0.99 2.45
C ARG A 69 6.71 -0.34 1.19
N LEU A 70 6.77 0.97 1.10
CA LEU A 70 6.36 1.72 -0.08
C LEU A 70 7.22 1.36 -1.29
N LYS A 71 8.53 1.23 -1.09
CA LYS A 71 9.45 0.84 -2.15
C LYS A 71 9.14 -0.57 -2.65
N THR A 72 8.83 -1.48 -1.75
CA THR A 72 8.44 -2.84 -2.12
C THR A 72 7.16 -2.83 -2.95
N LEU A 73 6.16 -2.07 -2.52
CA LEU A 73 4.91 -1.92 -3.25
C LEU A 73 5.16 -1.36 -4.65
N GLN A 74 6.01 -0.36 -4.76
CA GLN A 74 6.35 0.25 -6.03
C GLN A 74 6.98 -0.77 -6.98
N ARG A 75 7.93 -1.56 -6.49
CA ARG A 75 8.58 -2.58 -7.31
C ARG A 75 7.60 -3.64 -7.80
N GLN A 76 6.63 -3.98 -6.98
CA GLN A 76 5.65 -5.01 -7.33
C GLN A 76 4.58 -4.49 -8.27
N ALA A 77 4.16 -3.24 -8.11
CA ALA A 77 3.03 -2.69 -8.84
C ALA A 77 3.40 -2.02 -10.16
N MET A 78 4.51 -1.28 -10.19
CA MET A 78 4.85 -0.46 -11.35
C MET A 78 5.04 -1.23 -12.66
N PRO A 79 5.70 -2.41 -12.68
CA PRO A 79 5.86 -3.16 -13.92
C PRO A 79 4.61 -3.92 -14.37
N ARG A 80 3.58 -3.99 -13.56
CA ARG A 80 2.37 -4.76 -13.89
C ARG A 80 1.41 -3.94 -14.71
N GLU A 81 0.98 -4.50 -15.84
CA GLU A 81 0.02 -3.83 -16.71
C GLU A 81 -1.42 -3.98 -16.24
N ASP A 82 -1.68 -4.98 -15.41
CA ASP A 82 -3.02 -5.25 -14.87
C ASP A 82 -3.43 -4.29 -13.75
N ILE A 83 -2.49 -3.46 -13.26
CA ILE A 83 -2.79 -2.48 -12.23
C ILE A 83 -3.06 -1.13 -12.89
N PRO A 84 -4.20 -0.50 -12.59
CA PRO A 84 -4.56 0.79 -13.18
C PRO A 84 -3.53 1.89 -12.92
N THR A 85 -3.36 2.76 -13.91
CA THR A 85 -2.41 3.86 -13.83
C THR A 85 -2.68 4.78 -12.64
N HIS A 86 -3.95 5.02 -12.33
CA HIS A 86 -4.29 5.92 -11.22
C HIS A 86 -3.80 5.38 -9.87
N LEU A 87 -3.73 4.06 -9.70
CA LEU A 87 -3.18 3.47 -8.49
C LEU A 87 -1.66 3.59 -8.47
N LYS A 88 -1.01 3.43 -9.61
CA LYS A 88 0.43 3.64 -9.72
C LYS A 88 0.80 5.09 -9.42
N ASP A 89 0.01 6.03 -9.89
CA ASP A 89 0.20 7.45 -9.60
C ASP A 89 0.05 7.72 -8.11
N SER A 90 -0.89 7.05 -7.45
CA SER A 90 -1.07 7.18 -6.00
C SER A 90 0.16 6.71 -5.22
N ILE A 91 0.83 5.67 -5.71
CA ILE A 91 2.07 5.21 -5.08
C ILE A 91 3.14 6.31 -5.16
N GLY A 92 3.25 6.97 -6.31
CA GLY A 92 4.14 8.11 -6.47
C GLY A 92 3.78 9.27 -5.54
N GLU A 93 2.50 9.54 -5.37
CA GLU A 93 2.04 10.58 -4.46
C GLU A 93 2.31 10.23 -3.00
N LEU A 94 2.30 8.96 -2.63
CA LEU A 94 2.71 8.53 -1.29
C LEU A 94 4.17 8.92 -1.00
N TRP A 95 5.05 8.74 -1.98
CA TRP A 95 6.43 9.18 -1.86
C TRP A 95 6.51 10.68 -1.62
N GLN A 96 5.78 11.45 -2.42
CA GLN A 96 5.76 12.90 -2.30
C GLN A 96 5.18 13.32 -0.94
N MET A 97 4.14 12.66 -0.48
CA MET A 97 3.53 12.94 0.81
C MET A 97 4.52 12.78 1.95
N GLY A 98 5.23 11.66 1.97
CA GLY A 98 6.22 11.39 3.01
C GLY A 98 7.36 12.42 2.99
N ARG A 99 7.90 12.72 1.80
CA ARG A 99 8.98 13.68 1.66
C ARG A 99 8.55 15.08 2.08
N THR A 100 7.37 15.48 1.65
CA THR A 100 6.85 16.81 1.91
C THR A 100 6.61 17.01 3.39
N TYR A 101 6.03 16.00 4.04
CA TYR A 101 5.84 16.04 5.48
C TYR A 101 7.18 16.12 6.21
N ALA A 102 8.15 15.33 5.76
CA ALA A 102 9.49 15.32 6.34
C ALA A 102 10.18 16.68 6.28
N ARG A 103 9.89 17.44 5.23
CA ARG A 103 10.46 18.77 5.04
C ARG A 103 9.70 19.86 5.80
N GLY A 104 8.72 19.47 6.60
CA GLY A 104 7.96 20.42 7.41
C GLY A 104 6.75 21.03 6.72
N ASN A 105 6.38 20.55 5.55
CA ASN A 105 5.21 21.06 4.83
C ASN A 105 4.01 20.14 5.01
N ALA A 106 3.43 20.17 6.19
CA ALA A 106 2.29 19.33 6.53
C ALA A 106 1.05 19.63 5.67
N ARG A 107 0.88 20.88 5.25
CA ARG A 107 -0.26 21.26 4.41
C ARG A 107 -0.20 20.57 3.05
N LYS A 108 0.95 20.59 2.42
CA LYS A 108 1.13 19.94 1.12
C LYS A 108 0.95 18.44 1.24
N ALA A 109 1.48 17.86 2.31
CA ALA A 109 1.31 16.43 2.57
C ALA A 109 -0.18 16.08 2.73
N ALA A 110 -0.95 16.92 3.41
CA ALA A 110 -2.39 16.71 3.57
C ALA A 110 -3.13 16.80 2.24
N GLU A 111 -2.73 17.68 1.36
CA GLU A 111 -3.32 17.76 0.02
C GLU A 111 -3.07 16.48 -0.79
N LEU A 112 -1.85 15.99 -0.75
CA LEU A 112 -1.48 14.74 -1.43
C LEU A 112 -2.28 13.57 -0.86
N ARG A 113 -2.43 13.54 0.46
CA ARG A 113 -3.23 12.51 1.11
C ARG A 113 -4.67 12.52 0.60
N ARG A 114 -5.28 13.68 0.48
CA ARG A 114 -6.66 13.78 -0.01
C ARG A 114 -6.79 13.25 -1.44
N ARG A 115 -5.80 13.51 -2.28
CA ARG A 115 -5.80 12.97 -3.64
C ARG A 115 -5.75 11.45 -3.65
N ILE A 116 -4.90 10.89 -2.81
CA ILE A 116 -4.77 9.44 -2.71
C ILE A 116 -6.08 8.83 -2.22
N GLU A 117 -6.67 9.42 -1.19
CA GLU A 117 -7.94 8.94 -0.66
C GLU A 117 -9.05 8.99 -1.70
N ALA A 118 -9.10 10.05 -2.50
CA ALA A 118 -10.07 10.17 -3.57
C ALA A 118 -9.95 9.06 -4.60
N VAL A 119 -8.71 8.69 -4.95
CA VAL A 119 -8.46 7.58 -5.87
C VAL A 119 -8.94 6.25 -5.27
N LEU A 120 -8.72 6.06 -3.98
CA LEU A 120 -9.13 4.82 -3.32
C LEU A 120 -10.65 4.68 -3.24
N GLU A 121 -11.38 5.79 -3.25
CA GLU A 121 -12.85 5.77 -3.20
C GLU A 121 -13.48 5.48 -4.56
N GLU A 122 -12.73 5.57 -5.61
CA GLU A 122 -13.20 5.18 -6.94
C GLU A 122 -13.29 3.65 -7.05
#